data_2995f49fe3f1016b423fe2370a1938eb
#
_entry.id   2995f49fe3f1016b423fe2370a1938eb
#
_cell.length_a   1.000
_cell.length_b   1.000
_cell.length_c   1.000
_cell.angle_alpha   90.00
_cell.angle_beta   90.00
_cell.angle_gamma   90.00
#
_symmetry.space_group_name_H-M   'P 1'
#
loop_
_entity.id
_entity.type
_entity.pdbx_description
1 polymer ?
#
loop_
_entity_poly.entity_id
_entity_poly.type
_entity_poly.pdbx_seq_one_letter_code
_entity_poly.pdbx_strand_id
1 'polypeptide(L)'
;MNIIAMKSIFLSFIALAVLTNCSNENIKHADFIFSGSDIYTANESQDVVDTIAISKDKIIFVGEKKDSEKFKNELTREIKLDGKMILPGLHDVHIHLPGIVDSEFCDLNVIPYSLDELVPILKKCIKDAELEDGEWLSVTQWQYYSGNAPSEENSSLRVALDNVSANHPIILLGNDGHTSGVNSYALDLATDSVGNQVGLNRETVLNEFSHLSRLIGVSENGDPTGLVKEHARKIFKEYPNLWGNAEITEKAYKDSA
;
A
#
# COMPACT_ATOMS: atom_id res chain seq x y z
N MET A 1 -58.48 -61.48 12.78
CA MET A 1 -57.90 -60.25 12.15
C MET A 1 -56.39 -60.36 12.21
N ASN A 2 -55.75 -60.56 11.09
CA ASN A 2 -54.34 -61.01 11.03
C ASN A 2 -53.35 -59.92 11.41
N ILE A 3 -52.46 -60.23 12.31
CA ILE A 3 -51.38 -59.34 12.83
C ILE A 3 -50.50 -58.78 11.66
N ILE A 4 -50.44 -59.49 10.56
CA ILE A 4 -49.69 -59.07 9.36
C ILE A 4 -50.35 -57.88 8.67
N ALA A 5 -51.68 -57.78 8.63
CA ALA A 5 -52.41 -56.66 8.05
C ALA A 5 -52.26 -55.38 8.86
N MET A 6 -52.17 -55.50 10.20
CA MET A 6 -51.97 -54.33 11.08
C MET A 6 -50.57 -53.75 10.96
N LYS A 7 -49.51 -54.58 10.75
CA LYS A 7 -48.14 -54.11 10.53
C LYS A 7 -47.96 -53.37 9.20
N SER A 8 -48.63 -53.77 8.13
CA SER A 8 -48.60 -53.09 6.85
C SER A 8 -49.26 -51.72 6.85
N ILE A 9 -50.35 -51.55 7.60
CA ILE A 9 -51.05 -50.26 7.74
C ILE A 9 -50.19 -49.27 8.58
N PHE A 10 -49.49 -49.76 9.60
CA PHE A 10 -48.64 -48.91 10.41
C PHE A 10 -47.35 -48.46 9.66
N LEU A 11 -46.77 -49.30 8.79
CA LEU A 11 -45.66 -48.92 7.93
C LEU A 11 -46.05 -47.89 6.87
N SER A 12 -47.24 -48.00 6.32
CA SER A 12 -47.74 -47.03 5.31
C SER A 12 -47.99 -45.65 5.90
N PHE A 13 -48.43 -45.56 7.19
CA PHE A 13 -48.61 -44.28 7.88
C PHE A 13 -47.26 -43.60 8.25
N ILE A 14 -46.24 -44.40 8.61
CA ILE A 14 -44.89 -43.87 8.90
C ILE A 14 -44.23 -43.36 7.59
N ALA A 15 -44.42 -44.04 6.45
CA ALA A 15 -43.86 -43.62 5.16
C ALA A 15 -44.52 -42.32 4.65
N LEU A 16 -45.81 -42.07 4.95
CA LEU A 16 -46.47 -40.85 4.55
C LEU A 16 -46.14 -39.62 5.43
N ALA A 17 -45.79 -39.85 6.71
CA ALA A 17 -45.40 -38.81 7.63
C ALA A 17 -43.95 -38.27 7.38
N VAL A 18 -43.11 -39.00 6.65
CA VAL A 18 -41.72 -38.60 6.31
C VAL A 18 -41.73 -37.69 5.08
N LEU A 19 -42.78 -37.65 4.25
CA LEU A 19 -42.84 -36.87 3.02
C LEU A 19 -43.42 -35.43 3.21
N THR A 20 -43.84 -35.07 4.42
CA THR A 20 -44.39 -33.74 4.70
C THR A 20 -43.45 -32.80 5.44
N ASN A 21 -42.16 -33.20 5.60
CA ASN A 21 -41.14 -32.26 6.05
C ASN A 21 -40.56 -31.49 4.85
N CYS A 22 -41.42 -30.84 4.04
CA CYS A 22 -41.00 -29.69 3.28
C CYS A 22 -40.75 -28.58 4.31
N SER A 23 -39.48 -28.39 4.65
CA SER A 23 -39.02 -27.23 5.37
C SER A 23 -39.50 -26.00 4.59
N ASN A 24 -40.47 -25.29 5.12
CA ASN A 24 -40.78 -23.94 4.71
C ASN A 24 -39.52 -23.12 5.05
N GLU A 25 -38.53 -23.13 4.20
CA GLU A 25 -37.45 -22.15 4.29
C GLU A 25 -38.12 -20.80 4.19
N ASN A 26 -38.10 -20.05 5.29
CA ASN A 26 -38.53 -18.66 5.32
C ASN A 26 -37.63 -17.88 4.36
N ILE A 27 -38.02 -17.83 3.10
CA ILE A 27 -37.26 -17.11 2.06
C ILE A 27 -37.28 -15.63 2.48
N LYS A 28 -36.08 -15.15 2.81
CA LYS A 28 -35.87 -13.76 3.18
C LYS A 28 -36.02 -12.90 1.93
N HIS A 29 -37.01 -11.98 1.91
CA HIS A 29 -37.20 -11.09 0.77
C HIS A 29 -36.13 -9.99 0.73
N ALA A 30 -35.80 -9.58 -0.48
CA ALA A 30 -34.84 -8.51 -0.74
C ALA A 30 -35.53 -7.13 -0.61
N ASP A 31 -34.78 -6.18 -0.06
CA ASP A 31 -35.14 -4.77 -0.12
C ASP A 31 -34.77 -4.17 -1.49
N PHE A 32 -33.62 -4.65 -2.04
CA PHE A 32 -33.09 -4.23 -3.33
C PHE A 32 -32.62 -5.42 -4.17
N ILE A 33 -32.94 -5.38 -5.47
CA ILE A 33 -32.35 -6.27 -6.47
C ILE A 33 -31.71 -5.40 -7.54
N PHE A 34 -30.39 -5.56 -7.72
CA PHE A 34 -29.61 -4.93 -8.77
C PHE A 34 -29.39 -5.94 -9.90
N SER A 35 -29.65 -5.54 -11.14
CA SER A 35 -29.51 -6.45 -12.29
C SER A 35 -29.17 -5.73 -13.59
N GLY A 36 -28.73 -6.50 -14.60
CA GLY A 36 -28.55 -6.01 -15.95
C GLY A 36 -27.18 -5.43 -16.24
N SER A 37 -26.14 -5.87 -15.53
CA SER A 37 -24.74 -5.56 -15.82
C SER A 37 -23.82 -6.58 -15.16
N ASP A 38 -22.51 -6.42 -15.40
CA ASP A 38 -21.48 -7.28 -14.83
C ASP A 38 -21.30 -7.02 -13.33
N ILE A 39 -21.51 -8.04 -12.53
CA ILE A 39 -21.30 -8.04 -11.09
C ILE A 39 -20.15 -8.99 -10.77
N TYR A 40 -19.00 -8.45 -10.40
CA TYR A 40 -17.81 -9.21 -10.06
C TYR A 40 -17.88 -9.68 -8.61
N THR A 41 -17.84 -10.99 -8.40
CA THR A 41 -18.04 -11.58 -7.07
C THR A 41 -16.78 -11.55 -6.21
N ALA A 42 -15.60 -11.47 -6.82
CA ALA A 42 -14.28 -11.62 -6.19
C ALA A 42 -14.15 -12.92 -5.36
N ASN A 43 -14.92 -13.96 -5.71
CA ASN A 43 -14.75 -15.30 -5.17
C ASN A 43 -13.52 -16.00 -5.80
N GLU A 44 -13.18 -17.19 -5.33
CA GLU A 44 -12.04 -17.96 -5.84
C GLU A 44 -12.16 -18.28 -7.35
N SER A 45 -13.38 -18.48 -7.87
CA SER A 45 -13.65 -18.74 -9.30
C SER A 45 -13.63 -17.44 -10.13
N GLN A 46 -13.62 -16.26 -9.49
CA GLN A 46 -13.74 -14.96 -10.15
C GLN A 46 -14.98 -14.84 -11.04
N ASP A 47 -16.09 -15.41 -10.59
CA ASP A 47 -17.34 -15.44 -11.35
C ASP A 47 -17.88 -14.03 -11.56
N VAL A 48 -18.39 -13.80 -12.77
CA VAL A 48 -19.17 -12.62 -13.12
C VAL A 48 -20.63 -13.05 -13.26
N VAL A 49 -21.52 -12.38 -12.55
CA VAL A 49 -22.96 -12.65 -12.53
C VAL A 49 -23.72 -11.40 -12.94
N ASP A 50 -25.04 -11.52 -13.16
CA ASP A 50 -25.84 -10.39 -13.63
C ASP A 50 -26.79 -9.80 -12.56
N THR A 51 -26.87 -10.43 -11.38
CA THR A 51 -27.86 -10.04 -10.36
C THR A 51 -27.34 -10.26 -8.94
N ILE A 52 -27.63 -9.28 -8.08
CA ILE A 52 -27.41 -9.32 -6.63
C ILE A 52 -28.68 -8.87 -5.91
N ALA A 53 -29.06 -9.58 -4.84
CA ALA A 53 -30.17 -9.21 -3.98
C ALA A 53 -29.67 -8.89 -2.56
N ILE A 54 -30.16 -7.79 -2.01
CA ILE A 54 -29.76 -7.26 -0.71
C ILE A 54 -30.98 -7.14 0.21
N SER A 55 -30.84 -7.62 1.44
CA SER A 55 -31.83 -7.40 2.50
C SER A 55 -31.14 -6.77 3.70
N LYS A 56 -31.57 -5.56 4.06
CA LYS A 56 -30.95 -4.71 5.08
C LYS A 56 -29.48 -4.45 4.70
N ASP A 57 -28.56 -4.93 5.52
CA ASP A 57 -27.13 -4.78 5.42
C ASP A 57 -26.41 -6.02 4.83
N LYS A 58 -27.18 -6.98 4.28
CA LYS A 58 -26.64 -8.26 3.83
C LYS A 58 -27.02 -8.60 2.41
N ILE A 59 -26.06 -9.12 1.68
CA ILE A 59 -26.27 -9.80 0.41
C ILE A 59 -26.92 -11.14 0.72
N ILE A 60 -28.10 -11.39 0.15
CA ILE A 60 -28.85 -12.64 0.34
C ILE A 60 -28.87 -13.53 -0.90
N PHE A 61 -28.47 -12.97 -2.06
CA PHE A 61 -28.36 -13.71 -3.30
C PHE A 61 -27.34 -13.05 -4.23
N VAL A 62 -26.59 -13.88 -4.95
CA VAL A 62 -25.65 -13.51 -6.01
C VAL A 62 -25.80 -14.57 -7.11
N GLY A 63 -26.08 -14.20 -8.36
CA GLY A 63 -26.27 -15.15 -9.44
C GLY A 63 -27.03 -14.60 -10.63
N GLU A 64 -27.76 -15.49 -11.31
CA GLU A 64 -28.55 -15.16 -12.49
C GLU A 64 -29.90 -14.50 -12.12
N LYS A 65 -30.34 -13.53 -12.90
CA LYS A 65 -31.57 -12.79 -12.66
C LYS A 65 -32.79 -13.70 -12.47
N LYS A 66 -32.93 -14.76 -13.27
CA LYS A 66 -34.05 -15.71 -13.18
C LYS A 66 -34.18 -16.36 -11.80
N ASP A 67 -33.06 -16.58 -11.10
CA ASP A 67 -33.01 -17.24 -9.81
C ASP A 67 -33.26 -16.26 -8.64
N SER A 68 -33.20 -14.95 -8.91
CA SER A 68 -33.46 -13.91 -7.92
C SER A 68 -34.95 -13.65 -7.67
N GLU A 69 -35.84 -14.05 -8.58
CA GLU A 69 -37.29 -13.78 -8.51
C GLU A 69 -37.93 -14.33 -7.21
N LYS A 70 -37.42 -15.45 -6.66
CA LYS A 70 -37.88 -16.01 -5.39
C LYS A 70 -37.67 -15.11 -4.17
N PHE A 71 -36.72 -14.15 -4.26
CA PHE A 71 -36.44 -13.18 -3.20
C PHE A 71 -37.25 -11.88 -3.33
N LYS A 72 -38.09 -11.77 -4.36
CA LYS A 72 -38.83 -10.56 -4.65
C LYS A 72 -40.22 -10.57 -3.95
N ASN A 73 -40.64 -9.42 -3.48
CA ASN A 73 -42.01 -9.15 -3.04
C ASN A 73 -42.46 -7.75 -3.52
N GLU A 74 -43.66 -7.33 -3.11
CA GLU A 74 -44.23 -6.04 -3.53
C GLU A 74 -43.43 -4.82 -3.05
N LEU A 75 -42.62 -4.96 -2.02
CA LEU A 75 -41.79 -3.88 -1.45
C LEU A 75 -40.36 -3.86 -2.02
N THR A 76 -39.98 -4.89 -2.77
CA THR A 76 -38.65 -5.01 -3.35
C THR A 76 -38.43 -3.96 -4.44
N ARG A 77 -37.39 -3.17 -4.32
CA ARG A 77 -36.96 -2.20 -5.34
C ARG A 77 -35.98 -2.84 -6.32
N GLU A 78 -36.35 -2.88 -7.60
CA GLU A 78 -35.47 -3.34 -8.67
C GLU A 78 -34.72 -2.15 -9.26
N ILE A 79 -33.40 -2.29 -9.36
CA ILE A 79 -32.49 -1.27 -9.90
C ILE A 79 -31.76 -1.90 -11.09
N LYS A 80 -32.01 -1.37 -12.29
CA LYS A 80 -31.25 -1.74 -13.49
C LYS A 80 -29.95 -0.97 -13.53
N LEU A 81 -28.86 -1.66 -13.78
CA LEU A 81 -27.52 -1.08 -13.78
C LEU A 81 -27.15 -0.40 -15.11
N ASP A 82 -27.81 -0.75 -16.22
CA ASP A 82 -27.69 -0.12 -17.54
C ASP A 82 -26.23 0.13 -17.96
N GLY A 83 -25.42 -0.95 -17.95
CA GLY A 83 -24.00 -0.90 -18.35
C GLY A 83 -23.03 -0.45 -17.25
N LYS A 84 -23.50 -0.22 -16.04
CA LYS A 84 -22.63 0.01 -14.86
C LYS A 84 -22.23 -1.33 -14.26
N MET A 85 -21.01 -1.44 -13.77
CA MET A 85 -20.55 -2.64 -13.05
C MET A 85 -20.73 -2.51 -11.54
N ILE A 86 -20.83 -3.63 -10.84
CA ILE A 86 -20.69 -3.72 -9.39
C ILE A 86 -19.41 -4.48 -9.07
N LEU A 87 -18.64 -3.91 -8.14
CA LEU A 87 -17.44 -4.50 -7.56
C LEU A 87 -17.60 -4.55 -6.04
N PRO A 88 -16.98 -5.50 -5.34
CA PRO A 88 -16.75 -5.38 -3.91
C PRO A 88 -16.03 -4.07 -3.58
N GLY A 89 -16.29 -3.53 -2.40
CA GLY A 89 -15.55 -2.35 -1.92
C GLY A 89 -14.04 -2.57 -1.99
N LEU A 90 -13.32 -1.62 -2.56
CA LEU A 90 -11.87 -1.70 -2.67
C LEU A 90 -11.25 -1.48 -1.28
N HIS A 91 -10.33 -2.36 -0.92
CA HIS A 91 -9.53 -2.27 0.29
C HIS A 91 -8.07 -2.11 -0.10
N ASP A 92 -7.57 -0.88 -0.07
CA ASP A 92 -6.14 -0.65 -0.24
C ASP A 92 -5.46 -0.83 1.12
N VAL A 93 -4.66 -1.87 1.27
CA VAL A 93 -3.96 -2.21 2.51
C VAL A 93 -2.53 -1.65 2.56
N HIS A 94 -2.08 -1.02 1.49
CA HIS A 94 -0.76 -0.42 1.38
C HIS A 94 -0.79 0.75 0.39
N ILE A 95 -0.89 1.98 0.89
CA ILE A 95 -0.94 3.19 0.07
C ILE A 95 0.08 4.24 0.55
N HIS A 96 0.69 4.95 -0.40
CA HIS A 96 1.61 6.06 -0.17
C HIS A 96 0.96 7.37 -0.60
N LEU A 97 -0.05 7.82 0.13
CA LEU A 97 -0.81 9.05 -0.18
C LEU A 97 0.05 10.30 -0.41
N PRO A 98 1.07 10.60 0.42
CA PRO A 98 1.92 11.78 0.21
C PRO A 98 2.75 11.77 -1.07
N GLY A 99 2.94 10.61 -1.72
CA GLY A 99 3.62 10.51 -3.02
C GLY A 99 2.80 11.06 -4.20
N ILE A 100 1.57 11.50 -3.97
CA ILE A 100 0.66 12.05 -4.99
C ILE A 100 0.72 13.59 -5.03
N VAL A 101 1.37 14.22 -4.05
CA VAL A 101 1.43 15.68 -3.94
C VAL A 101 2.73 16.19 -4.54
N ASP A 102 2.61 17.18 -5.43
CA ASP A 102 3.76 17.97 -5.89
C ASP A 102 4.45 18.58 -4.67
N SER A 103 5.70 18.17 -4.44
CA SER A 103 6.50 18.74 -3.37
C SER A 103 7.27 19.94 -3.91
N GLU A 104 7.37 21.00 -3.10
CA GLU A 104 8.26 22.15 -3.37
C GLU A 104 9.75 21.76 -3.25
N PHE A 105 10.03 20.45 -3.05
CA PHE A 105 11.36 19.90 -2.89
C PHE A 105 11.97 19.51 -4.25
N CYS A 106 13.25 19.19 -4.24
CA CYS A 106 13.94 18.62 -5.38
C CYS A 106 13.31 17.28 -5.76
N ASP A 107 12.62 17.22 -6.89
CA ASP A 107 11.90 16.04 -7.37
C ASP A 107 12.63 15.46 -8.60
N LEU A 108 12.97 14.16 -8.54
CA LEU A 108 13.62 13.46 -9.65
C LEU A 108 12.63 12.80 -10.62
N ASN A 109 11.32 12.95 -10.40
CA ASN A 109 10.25 12.48 -11.29
C ASN A 109 10.37 11.01 -11.71
N VAL A 110 10.91 10.15 -10.84
CA VAL A 110 11.14 8.72 -11.12
C VAL A 110 12.02 8.47 -12.36
N ILE A 111 12.84 9.45 -12.79
CA ILE A 111 13.72 9.30 -13.94
C ILE A 111 14.98 8.51 -13.50
N PRO A 112 15.39 7.46 -14.26
CA PRO A 112 16.54 6.62 -13.92
C PRO A 112 17.87 7.27 -14.33
N TYR A 113 18.28 8.30 -13.62
CA TYR A 113 19.54 9.00 -13.87
C TYR A 113 20.75 8.11 -13.53
N SER A 114 21.86 8.27 -14.27
CA SER A 114 23.17 7.82 -13.86
C SER A 114 23.69 8.67 -12.70
N LEU A 115 24.74 8.19 -12.00
CA LEU A 115 25.33 8.95 -10.90
C LEU A 115 25.94 10.28 -11.37
N ASP A 116 26.50 10.32 -12.59
CA ASP A 116 27.03 11.53 -13.18
C ASP A 116 25.94 12.57 -13.49
N GLU A 117 24.76 12.12 -13.92
CA GLU A 117 23.64 13.01 -14.19
C GLU A 117 22.98 13.55 -12.90
N LEU A 118 23.00 12.76 -11.82
CA LEU A 118 22.47 13.20 -10.52
C LEU A 118 23.23 14.39 -9.94
N VAL A 119 24.57 14.41 -10.04
CA VAL A 119 25.41 15.43 -9.42
C VAL A 119 25.01 16.86 -9.84
N PRO A 120 24.97 17.24 -11.14
CA PRO A 120 24.57 18.59 -11.54
C PRO A 120 23.12 18.92 -11.22
N ILE A 121 22.20 17.95 -11.26
CA ILE A 121 20.80 18.14 -10.91
C ILE A 121 20.69 18.53 -9.43
N LEU A 122 21.31 17.77 -8.54
CA LEU A 122 21.24 18.03 -7.10
C LEU A 122 21.98 19.31 -6.69
N LYS A 123 23.08 19.66 -7.35
CA LYS A 123 23.72 20.98 -7.19
C LYS A 123 22.77 22.13 -7.56
N LYS A 124 21.98 21.94 -8.62
CA LYS A 124 20.95 22.92 -8.99
C LYS A 124 19.86 23.02 -7.93
N CYS A 125 19.42 21.90 -7.37
CA CYS A 125 18.41 21.90 -6.29
C CYS A 125 18.89 22.70 -5.06
N ILE A 126 20.13 22.51 -4.61
CA ILE A 126 20.71 23.30 -3.51
C ILE A 126 20.64 24.79 -3.80
N LYS A 127 21.04 25.17 -5.02
CA LYS A 127 21.05 26.57 -5.45
C LYS A 127 19.64 27.15 -5.56
N ASP A 128 18.69 26.41 -6.15
CA ASP A 128 17.32 26.90 -6.37
C ASP A 128 16.56 27.02 -5.04
N ALA A 129 16.85 26.16 -4.07
CA ALA A 129 16.29 26.23 -2.72
C ALA A 129 17.01 27.21 -1.81
N GLU A 130 18.09 27.87 -2.29
CA GLU A 130 18.91 28.81 -1.52
C GLU A 130 19.36 28.26 -0.16
N LEU A 131 19.72 26.94 -0.12
CA LEU A 131 20.11 26.29 1.15
C LEU A 131 21.39 26.86 1.71
N GLU A 132 21.40 27.12 3.02
CA GLU A 132 22.59 27.52 3.76
C GLU A 132 23.42 26.29 4.19
N ASP A 133 24.73 26.50 4.48
CA ASP A 133 25.61 25.42 4.95
C ASP A 133 25.01 24.72 6.18
N GLY A 134 24.94 23.41 6.16
CA GLY A 134 24.37 22.57 7.22
C GLY A 134 22.89 22.26 7.04
N GLU A 135 22.16 22.93 6.15
CA GLU A 135 20.79 22.60 5.85
C GLU A 135 20.68 21.35 4.97
N TRP A 136 19.61 20.58 5.23
CA TRP A 136 19.35 19.34 4.50
C TRP A 136 18.85 19.58 3.06
N LEU A 137 19.46 18.89 2.08
CA LEU A 137 18.83 18.67 0.80
C LEU A 137 18.00 17.38 0.87
N SER A 138 16.68 17.53 0.85
CA SER A 138 15.74 16.41 0.67
C SER A 138 15.32 16.30 -0.78
N VAL A 139 15.46 15.10 -1.33
CA VAL A 139 15.17 14.78 -2.75
C VAL A 139 14.14 13.69 -2.80
N THR A 140 13.07 13.87 -3.58
CA THR A 140 11.98 12.93 -3.72
C THR A 140 12.00 12.21 -5.06
N GLN A 141 11.20 11.12 -5.16
CA GLN A 141 10.98 10.36 -6.39
C GLN A 141 12.26 9.81 -7.02
N TRP A 142 13.24 9.46 -6.17
CA TRP A 142 14.47 8.83 -6.64
C TRP A 142 14.19 7.40 -7.13
N GLN A 143 14.60 7.12 -8.36
CA GLN A 143 14.52 5.78 -8.95
C GLN A 143 15.72 4.94 -8.49
N TYR A 144 15.58 4.21 -7.36
CA TYR A 144 16.72 3.55 -6.70
C TYR A 144 17.13 2.21 -7.34
N TYR A 145 16.20 1.51 -7.99
CA TYR A 145 16.43 0.16 -8.55
C TYR A 145 16.80 0.16 -10.04
N SER A 146 16.76 1.31 -10.70
CA SER A 146 17.24 1.46 -12.07
C SER A 146 17.90 2.82 -12.28
N GLY A 147 18.74 2.93 -13.28
CA GLY A 147 19.68 4.05 -13.35
C GLY A 147 20.84 3.84 -12.38
N ASN A 148 21.31 4.93 -11.78
CA ASN A 148 22.40 4.94 -10.79
C ASN A 148 23.71 4.26 -11.29
N ALA A 149 23.89 4.24 -12.61
CA ALA A 149 25.11 3.67 -13.21
C ALA A 149 26.34 4.45 -12.71
N PRO A 150 27.35 3.76 -12.12
CA PRO A 150 28.57 4.41 -11.64
C PRO A 150 29.49 4.79 -12.78
N SER A 151 30.36 5.74 -12.52
CA SER A 151 31.49 6.12 -13.37
C SER A 151 32.81 6.02 -12.60
N GLU A 152 33.89 6.41 -13.23
CA GLU A 152 35.19 6.51 -12.57
C GLU A 152 35.20 7.58 -11.48
N GLU A 153 34.52 8.72 -11.72
CA GLU A 153 34.41 9.85 -10.78
C GLU A 153 33.37 9.58 -9.69
N ASN A 154 32.23 9.02 -10.07
CA ASN A 154 31.11 8.71 -9.18
C ASN A 154 30.96 7.20 -9.04
N SER A 155 31.92 6.57 -8.36
CA SER A 155 32.01 5.10 -8.24
C SER A 155 30.93 4.45 -7.39
N SER A 156 30.20 5.23 -6.60
CA SER A 156 29.05 4.79 -5.79
C SER A 156 28.08 5.95 -5.56
N LEU A 157 26.84 5.62 -5.14
CA LEU A 157 25.85 6.64 -4.80
C LEU A 157 26.38 7.62 -3.75
N ARG A 158 27.00 7.10 -2.67
CA ARG A 158 27.56 7.95 -1.62
C ARG A 158 28.61 8.91 -2.16
N VAL A 159 29.53 8.43 -2.99
CA VAL A 159 30.57 9.27 -3.62
C VAL A 159 29.93 10.34 -4.50
N ALA A 160 28.95 9.98 -5.31
CA ALA A 160 28.21 10.95 -6.13
C ALA A 160 27.55 12.04 -5.28
N LEU A 161 26.89 11.66 -4.18
CA LEU A 161 26.27 12.62 -3.27
C LEU A 161 27.29 13.49 -2.53
N ASP A 162 28.44 12.94 -2.16
CA ASP A 162 29.57 13.71 -1.59
C ASP A 162 30.10 14.73 -2.62
N ASN A 163 30.14 14.37 -3.91
CA ASN A 163 30.50 15.28 -5.00
C ASN A 163 29.44 16.36 -5.30
N VAL A 164 28.20 16.19 -4.83
CA VAL A 164 27.19 17.26 -4.88
C VAL A 164 27.57 18.37 -3.91
N SER A 165 27.77 18.05 -2.64
CA SER A 165 28.15 19.03 -1.62
C SER A 165 28.79 18.35 -0.40
N ALA A 166 29.85 18.97 0.12
CA ALA A 166 30.43 18.65 1.40
C ALA A 166 29.76 19.43 2.57
N ASN A 167 28.98 20.46 2.25
CA ASN A 167 28.43 21.39 3.23
C ASN A 167 26.94 21.13 3.56
N HIS A 168 26.28 20.25 2.80
CA HIS A 168 24.88 19.94 2.99
C HIS A 168 24.70 18.44 3.26
N PRO A 169 24.00 18.03 4.33
CA PRO A 169 23.54 16.67 4.44
C PRO A 169 22.45 16.41 3.38
N ILE A 170 22.58 15.29 2.66
CA ILE A 170 21.71 14.96 1.53
C ILE A 170 20.98 13.65 1.79
N ILE A 171 19.68 13.64 1.55
CA ILE A 171 18.85 12.43 1.56
C ILE A 171 18.03 12.32 0.28
N LEU A 172 18.20 11.21 -0.45
CA LEU A 172 17.32 10.80 -1.54
C LEU A 172 16.25 9.87 -0.98
N LEU A 173 14.98 10.17 -1.25
CA LEU A 173 13.85 9.34 -0.88
C LEU A 173 13.39 8.56 -2.12
N GLY A 174 13.49 7.23 -2.04
CA GLY A 174 13.10 6.34 -3.12
C GLY A 174 11.62 6.44 -3.45
N ASN A 175 11.28 6.30 -4.72
CA ASN A 175 9.91 6.27 -5.21
C ASN A 175 9.10 5.07 -4.66
N ASP A 176 9.78 4.07 -4.08
CA ASP A 176 9.16 2.95 -3.36
C ASP A 176 8.68 3.33 -1.95
N GLY A 177 9.04 4.52 -1.44
CA GLY A 177 8.74 4.97 -0.08
C GLY A 177 9.59 4.29 1.02
N HIS A 178 10.40 3.30 0.68
CA HIS A 178 11.11 2.43 1.61
C HIS A 178 12.61 2.63 1.63
N THR A 179 13.22 2.95 0.49
CA THR A 179 14.67 3.05 0.30
C THR A 179 15.11 4.52 0.33
N SER A 180 16.26 4.79 0.92
CA SER A 180 16.89 6.12 0.92
C SER A 180 18.38 6.02 0.66
N GLY A 181 18.92 7.04 0.00
CA GLY A 181 20.35 7.23 -0.20
C GLY A 181 20.82 8.48 0.52
N VAL A 182 21.94 8.42 1.22
CA VAL A 182 22.51 9.56 1.96
C VAL A 182 23.99 9.74 1.67
N ASN A 183 24.48 10.98 1.79
CA ASN A 183 25.91 11.30 1.67
C ASN A 183 26.66 11.08 3.00
N SER A 184 28.00 11.23 2.96
CA SER A 184 28.85 11.08 4.14
C SER A 184 28.50 12.07 5.25
N TYR A 185 28.19 13.31 4.92
CA TYR A 185 27.79 14.30 5.93
C TYR A 185 26.50 13.86 6.68
N ALA A 186 25.51 13.37 5.98
CA ALA A 186 24.31 12.83 6.61
C ALA A 186 24.62 11.62 7.52
N LEU A 187 25.53 10.74 7.10
CA LEU A 187 25.97 9.62 7.95
C LEU A 187 26.59 10.10 9.25
N ASP A 188 27.37 11.18 9.23
CA ASP A 188 28.00 11.74 10.44
C ASP A 188 26.97 12.34 11.42
N LEU A 189 25.79 12.74 10.94
CA LEU A 189 24.69 13.29 11.75
C LEU A 189 23.83 12.22 12.44
N ALA A 190 24.07 10.93 12.20
CA ALA A 190 23.26 9.86 12.79
C ALA A 190 23.33 9.89 14.33
N THR A 191 22.15 9.70 14.97
CA THR A 191 22.00 9.76 16.41
C THR A 191 21.58 8.43 17.00
N ASP A 192 22.05 8.13 18.21
CA ASP A 192 21.62 6.98 19.01
C ASP A 192 20.16 7.13 19.53
N SER A 193 19.70 6.14 20.27
CA SER A 193 18.33 6.08 20.81
C SER A 193 18.02 7.17 21.86
N VAL A 194 19.04 7.77 22.47
CA VAL A 194 18.90 8.85 23.44
C VAL A 194 19.18 10.24 22.87
N GLY A 195 19.63 10.29 21.60
CA GLY A 195 19.77 11.51 20.83
C GLY A 195 21.16 12.09 20.74
N ASN A 196 22.17 11.36 21.17
CA ASN A 196 23.55 11.79 20.97
C ASN A 196 23.97 11.52 19.51
N GLN A 197 24.64 12.47 18.89
CA GLN A 197 25.25 12.26 17.58
C GLN A 197 26.45 11.31 17.74
N VAL A 198 26.36 10.13 17.12
CA VAL A 198 27.39 9.09 17.18
C VAL A 198 27.92 8.76 15.78
N GLY A 199 27.25 9.26 14.73
CA GLY A 199 27.55 8.94 13.33
C GLY A 199 27.25 7.50 12.96
N LEU A 200 26.97 7.26 11.69
CA LEU A 200 26.78 5.91 11.12
C LEU A 200 28.07 5.48 10.41
N ASN A 201 28.85 4.63 11.06
CA ASN A 201 30.11 4.08 10.59
C ASN A 201 30.20 2.58 10.88
N ARG A 202 31.29 1.94 10.50
CA ARG A 202 31.49 0.49 10.70
C ARG A 202 31.31 0.05 12.16
N GLU A 203 31.81 0.83 13.11
CA GLU A 203 31.74 0.50 14.53
C GLU A 203 30.30 0.63 15.04
N THR A 204 29.62 1.76 14.75
CA THR A 204 28.27 2.03 15.23
C THR A 204 27.22 1.13 14.56
N VAL A 205 27.42 0.68 13.32
CA VAL A 205 26.59 -0.36 12.70
C VAL A 205 26.59 -1.65 13.50
N LEU A 206 27.73 -2.02 14.07
CA LEU A 206 27.87 -3.27 14.85
C LEU A 206 27.41 -3.12 16.30
N ASN A 207 27.36 -1.92 16.83
CA ASN A 207 27.04 -1.60 18.23
C ASN A 207 25.66 -0.91 18.34
N GLU A 208 25.61 0.41 18.30
CA GLU A 208 24.41 1.23 18.50
C GLU A 208 23.28 0.89 17.54
N PHE A 209 23.62 0.65 16.26
CA PHE A 209 22.66 0.37 15.20
C PHE A 209 22.58 -1.12 14.82
N SER A 210 23.12 -2.03 15.64
CA SER A 210 23.12 -3.47 15.36
C SER A 210 21.72 -4.04 15.11
N HIS A 211 20.71 -3.52 15.80
CA HIS A 211 19.30 -3.85 15.61
C HIS A 211 18.73 -3.39 14.26
N LEU A 212 19.37 -2.44 13.58
CA LEU A 212 19.04 -1.92 12.25
C LEU A 212 19.93 -2.48 11.13
N SER A 213 20.86 -3.36 11.43
CA SER A 213 21.90 -3.82 10.50
C SER A 213 21.37 -4.37 9.17
N ARG A 214 20.16 -4.96 9.15
CA ARG A 214 19.51 -5.44 7.92
C ARG A 214 18.92 -4.32 7.04
N LEU A 215 18.79 -3.13 7.60
CA LEU A 215 18.19 -1.96 6.96
C LEU A 215 19.26 -0.94 6.52
N ILE A 216 20.50 -1.18 6.86
CA ILE A 216 21.65 -0.34 6.53
C ILE A 216 22.52 -1.08 5.50
N GLY A 217 22.72 -0.47 4.35
CA GLY A 217 23.62 -0.99 3.33
C GLY A 217 25.08 -0.85 3.79
N VAL A 218 25.83 -1.95 3.74
CA VAL A 218 27.26 -1.95 4.03
C VAL A 218 28.05 -2.57 2.88
N SER A 219 29.28 -2.11 2.69
CA SER A 219 30.23 -2.67 1.75
C SER A 219 30.80 -4.01 2.25
N GLU A 220 31.59 -4.71 1.43
CA GLU A 220 32.30 -5.92 1.84
C GLU A 220 33.20 -5.69 3.06
N ASN A 221 33.72 -4.48 3.21
CA ASN A 221 34.56 -4.09 4.34
C ASN A 221 33.73 -3.69 5.59
N GLY A 222 32.39 -3.68 5.51
CA GLY A 222 31.50 -3.29 6.60
C GLY A 222 31.26 -1.78 6.72
N ASP A 223 31.75 -0.96 5.79
CA ASP A 223 31.50 0.48 5.80
C ASP A 223 30.11 0.80 5.24
N PRO A 224 29.35 1.72 5.84
CA PRO A 224 28.04 2.14 5.31
C PRO A 224 28.15 2.67 3.87
N THR A 225 27.29 2.17 3.00
CA THR A 225 27.25 2.57 1.58
C THR A 225 26.46 3.85 1.33
N GLY A 226 25.77 4.36 2.33
CA GLY A 226 24.79 5.45 2.21
C GLY A 226 23.37 4.96 1.94
N LEU A 227 23.14 3.65 1.74
CA LEU A 227 21.77 3.11 1.61
C LEU A 227 21.18 2.84 3.00
N VAL A 228 19.98 3.39 3.24
CA VAL A 228 19.25 3.22 4.49
C VAL A 228 17.78 2.95 4.17
N LYS A 229 17.16 1.97 4.83
CA LYS A 229 15.80 1.53 4.53
C LYS A 229 14.86 1.70 5.71
N GLU A 230 13.57 1.83 5.39
CA GLU A 230 12.50 1.79 6.36
C GLU A 230 12.71 2.74 7.55
N HIS A 231 12.41 2.25 8.75
CA HIS A 231 12.55 3.00 9.98
C HIS A 231 14.02 3.29 10.40
N ALA A 232 15.03 2.69 9.75
CA ALA A 232 16.41 3.05 9.99
C ALA A 232 16.71 4.52 9.65
N ARG A 233 15.90 5.16 8.78
CA ARG A 233 15.97 6.61 8.51
C ARG A 233 15.79 7.49 9.75
N LYS A 234 15.13 6.97 10.79
CA LYS A 234 14.87 7.73 12.04
C LYS A 234 16.11 8.07 12.83
N ILE A 235 17.28 7.49 12.48
CA ILE A 235 18.57 7.89 13.08
C ILE A 235 18.99 9.31 12.64
N PHE A 236 18.44 9.83 11.53
CA PHE A 236 18.66 11.19 11.04
C PHE A 236 17.51 12.10 11.51
N LYS A 237 17.61 12.72 12.67
CA LYS A 237 16.48 13.42 13.31
C LYS A 237 16.02 14.70 12.62
N GLU A 238 16.91 15.40 11.94
CA GLU A 238 16.65 16.76 11.44
C GLU A 238 16.36 16.84 9.96
N TYR A 239 16.34 15.71 9.24
CA TYR A 239 15.99 15.77 7.83
C TYR A 239 14.51 16.14 7.67
N PRO A 240 14.16 16.97 6.67
CA PRO A 240 12.77 17.32 6.37
C PRO A 240 11.99 16.06 6.01
N ASN A 241 11.22 15.56 6.96
CA ASN A 241 10.41 14.37 6.76
C ASN A 241 9.05 14.78 6.19
N LEU A 242 8.89 14.64 4.88
CA LEU A 242 7.61 14.87 4.19
C LEU A 242 6.46 14.09 4.82
N TRP A 243 6.74 12.89 5.34
CA TRP A 243 5.76 11.98 5.91
C TRP A 243 5.35 12.33 7.35
N GLY A 244 6.08 13.19 8.02
CA GLY A 244 5.84 13.60 9.41
C GLY A 244 5.37 15.04 9.55
N ASN A 245 5.28 15.80 8.47
CA ASN A 245 4.82 17.19 8.53
C ASN A 245 3.28 17.24 8.39
N ALA A 246 2.60 17.62 9.47
CA ALA A 246 1.14 17.67 9.52
C ALA A 246 0.54 18.62 8.46
N GLU A 247 1.20 19.74 8.13
CA GLU A 247 0.74 20.70 7.11
C GLU A 247 0.81 20.11 5.72
N ILE A 248 1.92 19.43 5.38
CA ILE A 248 2.09 18.75 4.09
C ILE A 248 1.08 17.62 3.95
N THR A 249 0.87 16.84 5.02
CA THR A 249 -0.11 15.75 5.03
C THR A 249 -1.53 16.29 4.87
N GLU A 250 -1.89 17.39 5.54
CA GLU A 250 -3.21 18.04 5.41
C GLU A 250 -3.44 18.61 4.01
N LYS A 251 -2.39 19.26 3.42
CA LYS A 251 -2.44 19.74 2.04
C LYS A 251 -2.64 18.57 1.08
N ALA A 252 -1.90 17.47 1.24
CA ALA A 252 -2.03 16.27 0.44
C ALA A 252 -3.46 15.72 0.44
N TYR A 253 -4.09 15.65 1.60
CA TYR A 253 -5.48 15.21 1.71
C TYR A 253 -6.46 16.16 1.03
N LYS A 254 -6.24 17.47 1.08
CA LYS A 254 -7.11 18.47 0.44
C LYS A 254 -6.98 18.46 -1.08
N ASP A 255 -5.77 18.28 -1.60
CA ASP A 255 -5.49 18.31 -3.03
C ASP A 255 -5.87 16.99 -3.74
N SER A 256 -6.01 15.87 -2.98
CA SER A 256 -6.42 14.56 -3.49
C SER A 256 -7.94 14.29 -3.42
N ALA A 257 -8.73 15.17 -2.83
CA ALA A 257 -10.20 15.06 -2.69
C ALA A 257 -10.93 15.78 -3.82
#